data_3cf3d0e1d6853f68b57e746f356f2511
#
_entry.id   3cf3d0e1d6853f68b57e746f356f2511
#
_cell.length_a   1.000
_cell.length_b   1.000
_cell.length_c   1.000
_cell.angle_alpha   90.00
_cell.angle_beta   90.00
_cell.angle_gamma   90.00
#
_symmetry.space_group_name_H-M   'P 1'
#
loop_
_entity.id
_entity.type
_entity.pdbx_description
1 polymer ?
#
loop_
_entity_poly.entity_id
_entity_poly.type
_entity_poly.pdbx_seq_one_letter_code
_entity_poly.pdbx_strand_id
1 'polypeptide(L)'
;AYWQLDPTVHDVTLEYPGQIIKLSAYDKPSSLGVSITKRGNAQVMAGQSMRYDLTVANTSNVPLESFFWHDKIPYDVARPMTLTTGTYSARLNYRILYKTNYNASYQVLASNLLTGNNYSFALNAIPMQAGEVVTDIYFDFGKVPVGFQSAVNPTLSVMVNGNAVNGYQMVNRADVGGKYQGTWQTATASWVTIIRRLWNTPTLPKTGY
;
A
#
# COMPACT_ATOMS: atom_id res chain seq x y z
N ALA A 1 2.49 28.65 -33.62
CA ALA A 1 3.64 28.16 -32.82
C ALA A 1 3.21 28.21 -31.38
N TYR A 2 3.26 27.06 -30.68
CA TYR A 2 3.04 26.99 -29.23
C TYR A 2 4.38 27.19 -28.56
N TRP A 3 4.47 28.15 -27.65
CA TRP A 3 5.66 28.35 -26.82
C TRP A 3 5.45 27.56 -25.54
N GLN A 4 6.35 26.63 -25.26
CA GLN A 4 6.39 25.93 -23.99
C GLN A 4 7.36 26.70 -23.10
N LEU A 5 6.85 27.38 -22.07
CA LEU A 5 7.68 28.05 -21.08
C LEU A 5 8.45 27.01 -20.27
N ASP A 6 9.75 27.18 -20.14
CA ASP A 6 10.55 26.41 -19.20
C ASP A 6 10.05 26.71 -17.79
N PRO A 7 9.61 25.69 -17.01
CA PRO A 7 9.09 25.90 -15.66
C PRO A 7 10.13 26.44 -14.67
N THR A 8 11.40 26.53 -15.07
CA THR A 8 12.48 27.10 -14.26
C THR A 8 12.70 28.60 -14.52
N VAL A 9 12.05 29.17 -15.52
CA VAL A 9 12.17 30.59 -15.87
C VAL A 9 10.98 31.35 -15.31
N HIS A 10 11.22 32.16 -14.27
CA HIS A 10 10.18 32.92 -13.58
C HIS A 10 9.74 34.19 -14.32
N ASP A 11 10.62 34.79 -15.15
CA ASP A 11 10.32 35.99 -15.94
C ASP A 11 10.87 35.84 -17.35
N VAL A 12 10.01 35.99 -18.35
CA VAL A 12 10.38 36.06 -19.74
C VAL A 12 10.12 37.47 -20.26
N THR A 13 11.14 38.15 -20.75
CA THR A 13 11.03 39.42 -21.44
C THR A 13 11.12 39.17 -22.94
N LEU A 14 10.03 39.46 -23.67
CA LEU A 14 10.01 39.40 -25.11
C LEU A 14 10.18 40.84 -25.64
N GLU A 15 11.27 41.07 -26.37
CA GLU A 15 11.46 42.33 -27.09
C GLU A 15 10.91 42.20 -28.53
N TYR A 16 9.92 42.99 -28.85
CA TYR A 16 9.45 43.21 -30.20
C TYR A 16 9.67 44.65 -30.57
N PRO A 17 9.97 45.00 -31.84
CA PRO A 17 10.25 46.36 -32.22
C PRO A 17 9.19 47.36 -31.71
N GLY A 18 9.54 48.13 -30.69
CA GLY A 18 8.66 49.14 -30.07
C GLY A 18 7.79 48.68 -28.90
N GLN A 19 7.83 47.39 -28.47
CA GLN A 19 7.10 46.91 -27.30
C GLN A 19 7.90 45.91 -26.46
N ILE A 20 7.91 46.13 -25.16
CA ILE A 20 8.46 45.18 -24.16
C ILE A 20 7.25 44.50 -23.52
N ILE A 21 7.13 43.18 -23.70
CA ILE A 21 6.12 42.39 -23.04
C ILE A 21 6.84 41.61 -21.94
N LYS A 22 6.51 41.87 -20.68
CA LYS A 22 6.92 41.07 -19.54
C LYS A 22 5.86 40.02 -19.23
N LEU A 23 6.24 38.76 -19.35
CA LEU A 23 5.40 37.64 -18.95
C LEU A 23 5.97 37.12 -17.62
N SER A 24 5.19 37.26 -16.55
CA SER A 24 5.52 36.63 -15.28
C SER A 24 4.89 35.22 -15.25
N ALA A 25 5.69 34.20 -15.12
CA ALA A 25 5.18 32.86 -14.82
C ALA A 25 4.79 32.81 -13.34
N TYR A 26 3.51 32.63 -13.07
CA TYR A 26 3.08 32.29 -11.70
C TYR A 26 3.50 30.88 -11.38
N ASP A 27 4.33 30.69 -10.36
CA ASP A 27 4.54 29.36 -9.77
C ASP A 27 3.18 28.86 -9.28
N LYS A 28 2.73 27.74 -9.85
CA LYS A 28 1.55 27.09 -9.34
C LYS A 28 1.83 26.65 -7.90
N PRO A 29 1.04 27.10 -6.90
CA PRO A 29 1.30 26.72 -5.52
C PRO A 29 1.31 25.21 -5.37
N SER A 30 2.20 24.69 -4.52
CA SER A 30 2.28 23.26 -4.22
C SER A 30 0.97 22.79 -3.61
N SER A 31 0.37 21.79 -4.24
CA SER A 31 -0.78 21.06 -3.70
C SER A 31 -0.30 19.68 -3.30
N LEU A 32 -0.34 19.37 -2.00
CA LEU A 32 0.21 18.15 -1.44
C LEU A 32 -0.89 17.15 -1.12
N GLY A 33 -0.68 15.88 -1.43
CA GLY A 33 -1.60 14.81 -1.11
C GLY A 33 -1.04 13.45 -1.50
N VAL A 34 -1.51 12.45 -0.79
CA VAL A 34 -1.32 11.05 -1.10
C VAL A 34 -2.66 10.34 -0.92
N SER A 35 -2.87 9.26 -1.63
CA SER A 35 -4.08 8.45 -1.47
C SER A 35 -3.77 6.97 -1.35
N ILE A 36 -4.58 6.28 -0.58
CA ILE A 36 -4.59 4.83 -0.45
C ILE A 36 -6.03 4.34 -0.42
N THR A 37 -6.31 3.24 -1.10
CA THR A 37 -7.54 2.47 -0.94
C THR A 37 -7.20 1.04 -0.57
N LYS A 38 -8.09 0.40 0.19
CA LYS A 38 -7.96 -0.99 0.59
C LYS A 38 -9.31 -1.67 0.46
N ARG A 39 -9.32 -2.87 -0.14
CA ARG A 39 -10.52 -3.69 -0.31
C ARG A 39 -10.20 -5.14 0.01
N GLY A 40 -11.22 -5.88 0.42
CA GLY A 40 -11.13 -7.31 0.72
C GLY A 40 -12.50 -7.96 0.72
N ASN A 41 -12.57 -9.20 1.21
CA ASN A 41 -13.83 -9.88 1.40
C ASN A 41 -14.59 -9.27 2.59
N ALA A 42 -15.90 -9.06 2.44
CA ALA A 42 -16.74 -8.58 3.55
C ALA A 42 -16.88 -9.63 4.66
N GLN A 43 -16.82 -10.91 4.28
CA GLN A 43 -16.89 -12.07 5.19
C GLN A 43 -15.92 -13.15 4.75
N VAL A 44 -15.44 -13.95 5.71
CA VAL A 44 -14.59 -15.11 5.48
C VAL A 44 -14.89 -16.17 6.53
N MET A 45 -14.79 -17.44 6.16
CA MET A 45 -14.93 -18.54 7.11
C MET A 45 -13.61 -18.73 7.88
N ALA A 46 -13.70 -19.03 9.18
CA ALA A 46 -12.56 -19.46 9.97
C ALA A 46 -11.85 -20.64 9.30
N GLY A 47 -10.54 -20.60 9.18
CA GLY A 47 -9.73 -21.59 8.48
C GLY A 47 -9.65 -21.40 6.96
N GLN A 48 -10.26 -20.37 6.39
CA GLN A 48 -10.19 -20.06 4.96
C GLN A 48 -9.29 -18.88 4.66
N SER A 49 -8.82 -18.80 3.43
CA SER A 49 -8.02 -17.69 2.92
C SER A 49 -8.91 -16.57 2.39
N MET A 50 -8.40 -15.35 2.47
CA MET A 50 -8.94 -14.18 1.78
C MET A 50 -7.82 -13.30 1.24
N ARG A 51 -8.18 -12.34 0.40
CA ARG A 51 -7.24 -11.42 -0.23
C ARG A 51 -7.64 -9.97 -0.01
N TYR A 52 -6.66 -9.13 0.24
CA TYR A 52 -6.76 -7.68 0.19
C TYR A 52 -6.13 -7.16 -1.10
N ASP A 53 -6.77 -6.15 -1.70
CA ASP A 53 -6.26 -5.36 -2.81
C ASP A 53 -6.04 -3.93 -2.33
N LEU A 54 -4.92 -3.32 -2.73
CA LEU A 54 -4.58 -1.95 -2.38
C LEU A 54 -4.35 -1.11 -3.64
N THR A 55 -4.63 0.20 -3.55
CA THR A 55 -4.15 1.19 -4.51
C THR A 55 -3.46 2.30 -3.76
N VAL A 56 -2.39 2.84 -4.30
CA VAL A 56 -1.67 3.98 -3.73
C VAL A 56 -1.35 5.00 -4.81
N ALA A 57 -1.32 6.27 -4.45
CA ALA A 57 -0.95 7.33 -5.37
C ALA A 57 -0.29 8.53 -4.66
N ASN A 58 0.65 9.15 -5.37
CA ASN A 58 1.05 10.53 -5.15
C ASN A 58 0.06 11.43 -5.89
N THR A 59 -0.85 12.07 -5.17
CA THR A 59 -1.85 13.00 -5.71
C THR A 59 -1.37 14.46 -5.66
N SER A 60 -0.13 14.69 -5.21
CA SER A 60 0.50 16.00 -5.22
C SER A 60 0.84 16.45 -6.63
N ASN A 61 0.94 17.77 -6.83
CA ASN A 61 1.49 18.36 -8.05
C ASN A 61 3.03 18.52 -8.00
N VAL A 62 3.68 17.88 -7.02
CA VAL A 62 5.13 17.85 -6.82
C VAL A 62 5.62 16.41 -6.62
N PRO A 63 6.90 16.10 -6.93
CA PRO A 63 7.49 14.82 -6.54
C PRO A 63 7.53 14.70 -5.02
N LEU A 64 7.42 13.48 -4.50
CA LEU A 64 7.54 13.19 -3.07
C LEU A 64 8.79 12.35 -2.81
N GLU A 65 9.45 12.62 -1.71
CA GLU A 65 10.58 11.83 -1.19
C GLU A 65 10.11 10.86 -0.12
N SER A 66 10.87 9.79 0.09
CA SER A 66 10.56 8.75 1.09
C SER A 66 9.14 8.20 0.96
N PHE A 67 8.65 8.06 -0.28
CA PHE A 67 7.31 7.54 -0.54
C PHE A 67 7.24 6.06 -0.16
N PHE A 68 6.19 5.70 0.58
CA PHE A 68 5.97 4.33 1.05
C PHE A 68 4.49 3.98 1.09
N TRP A 69 4.19 2.69 1.12
CA TRP A 69 2.97 2.20 1.72
C TRP A 69 3.30 1.06 2.71
N HIS A 70 2.47 0.94 3.73
CA HIS A 70 2.63 0.02 4.85
C HIS A 70 1.31 -0.68 5.13
N ASP A 71 1.35 -1.98 5.35
CA ASP A 71 0.20 -2.79 5.73
C ASP A 71 0.46 -3.40 7.11
N LYS A 72 -0.45 -3.15 8.04
CA LYS A 72 -0.43 -3.75 9.38
C LYS A 72 -1.38 -4.94 9.41
N ILE A 73 -0.81 -6.13 9.36
CA ILE A 73 -1.53 -7.40 9.28
C ILE A 73 -2.25 -7.68 10.61
N PRO A 74 -3.52 -8.12 10.59
CA PRO A 74 -4.25 -8.54 11.79
C PRO A 74 -3.79 -9.93 12.25
N TYR A 75 -2.52 -10.03 12.70
CA TYR A 75 -1.81 -11.28 12.98
C TYR A 75 -2.35 -12.06 14.19
N ASP A 76 -3.18 -11.44 15.01
CA ASP A 76 -3.90 -12.06 16.13
C ASP A 76 -4.90 -13.12 15.66
N VAL A 77 -5.50 -12.93 14.49
CA VAL A 77 -6.54 -13.82 13.93
C VAL A 77 -6.23 -14.34 12.53
N ALA A 78 -5.15 -13.87 11.88
CA ALA A 78 -4.78 -14.29 10.53
C ALA A 78 -3.26 -14.41 10.36
N ARG A 79 -2.84 -15.19 9.36
CA ARG A 79 -1.45 -15.36 8.95
C ARG A 79 -1.27 -14.88 7.52
N PRO A 80 -0.28 -14.04 7.20
CA PRO A 80 0.00 -13.67 5.83
C PRO A 80 0.54 -14.88 5.06
N MET A 81 0.06 -15.03 3.81
CA MET A 81 0.40 -16.16 2.95
C MET A 81 1.20 -15.69 1.74
N THR A 82 0.61 -14.87 0.90
CA THR A 82 1.21 -14.43 -0.35
C THR A 82 1.06 -12.94 -0.53
N LEU A 83 2.15 -12.30 -0.92
CA LEU A 83 2.19 -10.89 -1.31
C LEU A 83 2.48 -10.82 -2.81
N THR A 84 1.64 -10.10 -3.59
CA THR A 84 1.98 -9.68 -4.94
C THR A 84 2.22 -8.18 -4.94
N THR A 85 3.26 -7.75 -5.65
CA THR A 85 3.72 -6.35 -5.56
C THR A 85 2.89 -5.39 -6.40
N GLY A 86 2.14 -5.91 -7.37
CA GLY A 86 1.55 -5.08 -8.40
C GLY A 86 2.60 -4.42 -9.30
N THR A 87 2.15 -3.45 -10.08
CA THR A 87 3.01 -2.57 -10.90
C THR A 87 2.61 -1.12 -10.70
N TYR A 88 3.50 -0.20 -11.10
CA TYR A 88 3.31 1.23 -10.86
C TYR A 88 3.60 2.04 -12.12
N SER A 89 3.06 3.25 -12.19
CA SER A 89 3.06 4.11 -13.37
C SER A 89 4.42 4.67 -13.78
N ALA A 90 5.39 4.69 -12.87
CA ALA A 90 6.75 5.17 -13.15
C ALA A 90 7.79 4.07 -12.93
N ARG A 91 8.86 4.11 -13.69
CA ARG A 91 9.96 3.16 -13.64
C ARG A 91 10.94 3.54 -12.55
N LEU A 92 10.92 2.80 -11.44
CA LEU A 92 11.75 3.00 -10.26
C LEU A 92 12.24 1.66 -9.72
N ASN A 93 13.32 1.73 -8.92
CA ASN A 93 13.70 0.63 -8.04
C ASN A 93 13.11 0.87 -6.66
N TYR A 94 12.70 -0.21 -5.98
CA TYR A 94 12.18 -0.16 -4.63
C TYR A 94 12.59 -1.40 -3.83
N ARG A 95 12.31 -1.38 -2.55
CA ARG A 95 12.52 -2.52 -1.65
C ARG A 95 11.28 -2.78 -0.82
N ILE A 96 11.18 -4.01 -0.32
CA ILE A 96 10.14 -4.44 0.60
C ILE A 96 10.79 -4.85 1.91
N LEU A 97 10.25 -4.34 2.98
CA LEU A 97 10.65 -4.62 4.35
C LEU A 97 9.49 -5.29 5.08
N TYR A 98 9.79 -6.03 6.14
CA TYR A 98 8.79 -6.65 7.02
C TYR A 98 9.21 -6.60 8.47
N LYS A 99 8.23 -6.72 9.36
CA LYS A 99 8.44 -6.97 10.81
C LYS A 99 7.76 -8.25 11.21
N THR A 100 8.14 -8.75 12.37
CA THR A 100 7.47 -9.88 13.01
C THR A 100 7.05 -9.50 14.43
N ASN A 101 6.20 -10.32 15.05
CA ASN A 101 5.83 -10.13 16.45
C ASN A 101 7.02 -10.35 17.42
N TYR A 102 8.11 -10.98 16.96
CA TYR A 102 9.33 -11.21 17.74
C TYR A 102 10.44 -10.18 17.44
N ASN A 103 10.33 -9.45 16.32
CA ASN A 103 11.32 -8.45 15.94
C ASN A 103 10.64 -7.17 15.46
N ALA A 104 10.70 -6.13 16.28
CA ALA A 104 10.14 -4.82 15.99
C ALA A 104 10.97 -4.01 14.95
N SER A 105 12.19 -4.46 14.63
CA SER A 105 13.00 -3.84 13.58
C SER A 105 12.62 -4.37 12.21
N TYR A 106 12.65 -3.48 11.20
CA TYR A 106 12.43 -3.89 9.82
C TYR A 106 13.56 -4.75 9.30
N GLN A 107 13.20 -5.85 8.66
CA GLN A 107 14.07 -6.75 7.91
C GLN A 107 13.78 -6.62 6.43
N VAL A 108 14.78 -6.85 5.58
CA VAL A 108 14.62 -6.79 4.12
C VAL A 108 14.00 -8.09 3.63
N LEU A 109 12.83 -8.02 3.00
CA LEU A 109 12.23 -9.13 2.26
C LEU A 109 12.87 -9.25 0.87
N ALA A 110 12.94 -8.14 0.15
CA ALA A 110 13.55 -8.05 -1.18
C ALA A 110 14.01 -6.63 -1.46
N SER A 111 15.04 -6.48 -2.28
CA SER A 111 15.59 -5.19 -2.71
C SER A 111 15.83 -5.15 -4.22
N ASN A 112 16.06 -3.96 -4.76
CA ASN A 112 16.27 -3.73 -6.19
C ASN A 112 15.14 -4.26 -7.09
N LEU A 113 13.91 -4.21 -6.57
CA LEU A 113 12.72 -4.58 -7.32
C LEU A 113 12.36 -3.47 -8.30
N LEU A 114 11.90 -3.84 -9.50
CA LEU A 114 11.45 -2.90 -10.53
C LEU A 114 9.94 -2.70 -10.43
N THR A 115 9.49 -1.45 -10.40
CA THR A 115 8.06 -1.09 -10.33
C THR A 115 7.23 -1.56 -11.53
N GLY A 116 7.87 -1.86 -12.67
CA GLY A 116 7.21 -2.42 -13.85
C GLY A 116 6.93 -3.92 -13.77
N ASN A 117 7.45 -4.62 -12.76
CA ASN A 117 7.31 -6.06 -12.60
C ASN A 117 6.37 -6.38 -11.42
N ASN A 118 5.47 -7.34 -11.63
CA ASN A 118 4.61 -7.87 -10.57
C ASN A 118 5.25 -9.13 -9.98
N TYR A 119 5.91 -8.98 -8.85
CA TYR A 119 6.55 -10.09 -8.13
C TYR A 119 5.56 -10.75 -7.17
N SER A 120 5.80 -12.03 -6.87
CA SER A 120 5.04 -12.80 -5.89
C SER A 120 5.99 -13.36 -4.82
N PHE A 121 5.64 -13.15 -3.54
CA PHE A 121 6.41 -13.61 -2.39
C PHE A 121 5.53 -14.49 -1.48
N ALA A 122 6.01 -15.69 -1.18
CA ALA A 122 5.39 -16.56 -0.19
C ALA A 122 5.85 -16.14 1.22
N LEU A 123 5.04 -15.33 1.90
CA LEU A 123 5.37 -14.83 3.24
C LEU A 123 5.38 -15.92 4.30
N ASN A 124 4.60 -16.97 4.11
CA ASN A 124 4.57 -18.15 4.97
C ASN A 124 5.78 -19.09 4.78
N ALA A 125 6.62 -18.86 3.77
CA ALA A 125 7.85 -19.59 3.54
C ALA A 125 9.09 -18.91 4.14
N ILE A 126 8.95 -17.71 4.70
CA ILE A 126 10.05 -17.03 5.41
C ILE A 126 10.40 -17.88 6.65
N PRO A 127 11.70 -18.26 6.83
CA PRO A 127 12.11 -19.01 8.02
C PRO A 127 11.83 -18.22 9.30
N MET A 128 11.03 -18.80 10.20
CA MET A 128 10.60 -18.16 11.44
C MET A 128 10.62 -19.15 12.58
N GLN A 129 10.73 -18.61 13.80
CA GLN A 129 10.62 -19.41 15.03
C GLN A 129 9.16 -19.85 15.27
N ALA A 130 8.97 -20.83 16.14
CA ALA A 130 7.63 -21.24 16.54
C ALA A 130 6.85 -20.05 17.15
N GLY A 131 5.67 -19.77 16.63
CA GLY A 131 4.84 -18.63 17.05
C GLY A 131 5.23 -17.27 16.48
N GLU A 132 6.32 -17.19 15.75
CA GLU A 132 6.70 -15.97 15.03
C GLU A 132 5.88 -15.80 13.75
N VAL A 133 5.41 -14.58 13.47
CA VAL A 133 4.63 -14.26 12.29
C VAL A 133 4.94 -12.86 11.79
N VAL A 134 4.79 -12.63 10.49
CA VAL A 134 4.89 -11.29 9.91
C VAL A 134 3.72 -10.45 10.39
N THR A 135 4.03 -9.26 10.90
CA THR A 135 3.04 -8.31 11.43
C THR A 135 2.88 -7.08 10.55
N ASP A 136 3.92 -6.74 9.79
CA ASP A 136 3.97 -5.52 8.98
C ASP A 136 4.70 -5.78 7.67
N ILE A 137 4.19 -5.22 6.61
CA ILE A 137 4.82 -5.14 5.28
C ILE A 137 4.99 -3.67 4.92
N TYR A 138 6.16 -3.30 4.44
CA TYR A 138 6.51 -1.93 4.12
C TYR A 138 7.20 -1.86 2.76
N PHE A 139 6.59 -1.13 1.81
CA PHE A 139 7.16 -0.84 0.50
C PHE A 139 7.83 0.52 0.52
N ASP A 140 9.12 0.56 0.27
CA ASP A 140 9.94 1.77 0.26
C ASP A 140 10.36 2.10 -1.17
N PHE A 141 9.74 3.14 -1.75
CA PHE A 141 10.00 3.58 -3.12
C PHE A 141 11.02 4.71 -3.21
N GLY A 142 11.39 5.32 -2.05
CA GLY A 142 12.22 6.51 -2.05
C GLY A 142 11.54 7.70 -2.74
N LYS A 143 12.19 8.30 -3.74
CA LYS A 143 11.63 9.45 -4.47
C LYS A 143 10.70 8.98 -5.59
N VAL A 144 9.48 9.54 -5.63
CA VAL A 144 8.48 9.25 -6.67
C VAL A 144 8.07 10.53 -7.43
N PRO A 145 7.81 10.46 -8.74
CA PRO A 145 7.36 11.60 -9.53
C PRO A 145 5.91 11.98 -9.23
N VAL A 146 5.50 13.12 -9.77
CA VAL A 146 4.09 13.52 -9.85
C VAL A 146 3.29 12.45 -10.57
N GLY A 147 2.10 12.12 -10.04
CA GLY A 147 1.22 11.12 -10.63
C GLY A 147 1.68 9.66 -10.47
N PHE A 148 2.69 9.39 -9.64
CA PHE A 148 3.06 8.03 -9.29
C PHE A 148 1.88 7.30 -8.63
N GLN A 149 1.49 6.15 -9.17
CA GLN A 149 0.34 5.39 -8.69
C GLN A 149 0.42 3.92 -9.05
N SER A 150 -0.37 3.11 -8.38
CA SER A 150 -0.58 1.70 -8.75
C SER A 150 -1.19 1.61 -10.14
N ALA A 151 -0.59 0.80 -11.03
CA ALA A 151 -1.13 0.43 -12.34
C ALA A 151 -1.81 -0.95 -12.25
N VAL A 152 -1.14 -1.93 -11.65
CA VAL A 152 -1.72 -3.18 -11.18
C VAL A 152 -1.68 -3.16 -9.66
N ASN A 153 -2.79 -3.46 -9.02
CA ASN A 153 -2.88 -3.41 -7.56
C ASN A 153 -1.99 -4.44 -6.88
N PRO A 154 -1.21 -4.06 -5.86
CA PRO A 154 -0.61 -5.01 -4.94
C PRO A 154 -1.70 -5.77 -4.18
N THR A 155 -1.44 -7.03 -3.88
CA THR A 155 -2.38 -7.90 -3.15
C THR A 155 -1.70 -8.60 -1.98
N LEU A 156 -2.44 -8.80 -0.89
CA LEU A 156 -2.02 -9.56 0.26
C LEU A 156 -3.05 -10.64 0.56
N SER A 157 -2.65 -11.90 0.47
CA SER A 157 -3.47 -13.03 0.90
C SER A 157 -3.16 -13.38 2.35
N VAL A 158 -4.19 -13.66 3.13
CA VAL A 158 -4.08 -14.11 4.51
C VAL A 158 -4.92 -15.37 4.72
N MET A 159 -4.47 -16.24 5.63
CA MET A 159 -5.21 -17.39 6.13
C MET A 159 -5.79 -17.04 7.51
N VAL A 160 -7.11 -17.06 7.64
CA VAL A 160 -7.78 -16.83 8.93
C VAL A 160 -7.62 -18.05 9.83
N ASN A 161 -7.33 -17.84 11.11
CA ASN A 161 -7.18 -18.93 12.08
C ASN A 161 -8.47 -19.74 12.18
N GLY A 162 -8.36 -21.08 12.20
CA GLY A 162 -9.50 -21.98 12.28
C GLY A 162 -10.28 -21.89 13.60
N ASN A 163 -9.64 -21.39 14.66
CA ASN A 163 -10.26 -21.15 15.97
C ASN A 163 -10.78 -19.73 16.18
N ALA A 164 -10.72 -18.86 15.14
CA ALA A 164 -11.22 -17.50 15.24
C ALA A 164 -12.71 -17.46 15.60
N VAL A 165 -13.09 -16.49 16.41
CA VAL A 165 -14.45 -16.39 16.97
C VAL A 165 -15.45 -15.97 15.89
N ASN A 166 -16.62 -16.61 15.86
CA ASN A 166 -17.71 -16.21 14.96
C ASN A 166 -18.17 -14.77 15.25
N GLY A 167 -18.29 -13.95 14.20
CA GLY A 167 -18.68 -12.56 14.31
C GLY A 167 -17.51 -11.62 14.63
N TYR A 168 -16.29 -12.13 14.83
CA TYR A 168 -15.12 -11.27 15.03
C TYR A 168 -14.91 -10.34 13.82
N GLN A 169 -14.70 -9.06 14.10
CA GLN A 169 -14.40 -8.05 13.10
C GLN A 169 -12.88 -7.91 12.92
N MET A 170 -12.37 -8.59 11.92
CA MET A 170 -10.95 -8.50 11.56
C MET A 170 -10.70 -7.21 10.79
N VAL A 171 -9.95 -6.29 11.39
CA VAL A 171 -9.59 -5.00 10.80
C VAL A 171 -8.17 -5.07 10.26
N ASN A 172 -8.00 -4.84 8.96
CA ASN A 172 -6.69 -4.65 8.35
C ASN A 172 -6.54 -3.18 7.94
N ARG A 173 -5.47 -2.54 8.43
CA ARG A 173 -5.14 -1.15 8.20
C ARG A 173 -3.89 -1.02 7.34
N ALA A 174 -3.92 -0.06 6.40
CA ALA A 174 -2.76 0.31 5.61
C ALA A 174 -2.58 1.83 5.57
N ASP A 175 -1.33 2.26 5.47
CA ASP A 175 -0.94 3.66 5.44
C ASP A 175 -0.10 3.92 4.16
N VAL A 176 -0.18 5.13 3.63
CA VAL A 176 0.69 5.65 2.58
C VAL A 176 1.27 6.98 3.03
N GLY A 177 2.48 7.27 2.63
CA GLY A 177 3.10 8.56 2.95
C GLY A 177 4.22 8.93 2.00
N GLY A 178 4.58 10.21 2.05
CA GLY A 178 5.71 10.79 1.34
C GLY A 178 6.06 12.16 1.89
N LYS A 179 7.26 12.64 1.62
CA LYS A 179 7.75 13.94 2.09
C LYS A 179 7.88 14.94 0.96
N TYR A 180 7.53 16.17 1.24
CA TYR A 180 7.90 17.32 0.45
C TYR A 180 8.53 18.40 1.35
N GLN A 181 9.75 18.82 1.02
CA GLN A 181 10.52 19.82 1.82
C GLN A 181 10.50 19.51 3.34
N GLY A 182 10.71 18.23 3.69
CA GLY A 182 10.75 17.77 5.07
C GLY A 182 9.39 17.55 5.74
N THR A 183 8.27 17.93 5.13
CA THR A 183 6.92 17.77 5.67
C THR A 183 6.27 16.48 5.13
N TRP A 184 5.77 15.64 6.04
CA TRP A 184 5.05 14.42 5.70
C TRP A 184 3.62 14.69 5.22
N GLN A 185 3.24 14.00 4.14
CA GLN A 185 1.87 13.79 3.73
C GLN A 185 1.55 12.32 3.97
N THR A 186 0.45 12.03 4.64
CA THR A 186 0.04 10.66 4.97
C THR A 186 -1.46 10.47 4.78
N ALA A 187 -1.86 9.25 4.44
CA ALA A 187 -3.25 8.82 4.38
C ALA A 187 -3.35 7.38 4.87
N THR A 188 -4.53 7.00 5.34
CA THR A 188 -4.82 5.69 5.91
C THR A 188 -6.08 5.11 5.28
N ALA A 189 -6.08 3.80 5.02
CA ALA A 189 -7.25 3.02 4.64
C ALA A 189 -7.36 1.78 5.52
N SER A 190 -8.59 1.37 5.82
CA SER A 190 -8.88 0.15 6.58
C SER A 190 -9.95 -0.65 5.87
N TRP A 191 -9.92 -1.97 6.08
CA TRP A 191 -10.98 -2.88 5.65
C TRP A 191 -11.38 -3.78 6.80
N VAL A 192 -12.68 -3.95 6.99
CA VAL A 192 -13.26 -4.81 8.02
C VAL A 192 -13.83 -6.06 7.35
N THR A 193 -13.38 -7.23 7.80
CA THR A 193 -13.91 -8.53 7.39
C THR A 193 -14.54 -9.21 8.60
N ILE A 194 -15.77 -9.68 8.46
CA ILE A 194 -16.45 -10.44 9.52
C ILE A 194 -16.09 -11.91 9.39
N ILE A 195 -15.50 -12.49 10.43
CA ILE A 195 -15.19 -13.92 10.47
C ILE A 195 -16.46 -14.69 10.79
N ARG A 196 -16.76 -15.72 10.00
CA ARG A 196 -17.88 -16.64 10.20
C ARG A 196 -17.35 -18.02 10.60
N ARG A 197 -18.15 -18.72 11.38
CA ARG A 197 -17.92 -20.12 11.71
C ARG A 197 -19.18 -20.91 11.38
N LEU A 198 -19.02 -22.09 10.79
CA LEU A 198 -20.11 -23.04 10.72
C LEU A 198 -20.42 -23.49 12.16
N TRP A 199 -21.64 -23.32 12.57
CA TRP A 199 -22.12 -24.01 13.77
C TRP A 199 -22.14 -25.50 13.43
N ASN A 200 -21.37 -26.32 14.15
CA ASN A 200 -21.66 -27.73 14.21
C ASN A 200 -23.01 -27.82 14.90
N THR A 201 -24.10 -28.02 14.11
CA THR A 201 -25.36 -28.45 14.69
C THR A 201 -25.06 -29.73 15.44
N PRO A 202 -25.34 -29.80 16.77
CA PRO A 202 -25.20 -31.05 17.48
C PRO A 202 -26.05 -32.08 16.70
N THR A 203 -25.43 -33.17 16.26
CA THR A 203 -26.21 -34.32 15.77
C THR A 203 -27.11 -34.72 16.93
N LEU A 204 -28.43 -34.55 16.75
CA LEU A 204 -29.39 -35.04 17.71
C LEU A 204 -29.07 -36.53 17.95
N PRO A 205 -29.04 -36.96 19.22
CA PRO A 205 -28.91 -38.39 19.51
C PRO A 205 -29.96 -39.13 18.70
N LYS A 206 -29.58 -40.14 17.91
CA LYS A 206 -30.53 -41.05 17.31
C LYS A 206 -31.25 -41.71 18.47
N THR A 207 -32.46 -41.25 18.76
CA THR A 207 -33.37 -42.00 19.62
C THR A 207 -33.73 -43.25 18.83
N GLY A 208 -33.04 -44.37 19.13
CA GLY A 208 -33.40 -45.67 18.67
C GLY A 208 -34.74 -46.03 19.32
N TYR A 209 -35.69 -46.36 18.47
CA TYR A 209 -36.84 -47.23 18.85
C TYR A 209 -36.52 -48.64 18.40
#